data_1b664f6f4c4d0f9de357dcca12ff3357
#
_entry.id   1b664f6f4c4d0f9de357dcca12ff3357
#
_cell.length_a   1.000
_cell.length_b   1.000
_cell.length_c   1.000
_cell.angle_alpha   90.00
_cell.angle_beta   90.00
_cell.angle_gamma   90.00
#
_symmetry.space_group_name_H-M   'P 1'
#
loop_
_entity.id
_entity.type
_entity.pdbx_description
1 polymer ?
#
loop_
_entity_poly.entity_id
_entity_poly.type
_entity_poly.pdbx_seq_one_letter_code
_entity_poly.pdbx_strand_id
1 'polypeptide(L)'
;MSDKQSYDQLFDQLAGEAAACAVCERMRERKAVLSRLNGALNPSVMFIAEAPGRNGADRTRIPFHGDTSGRNFESLLASIDLTRDEIFITNAVLCSPRKPSGANDKPARSEIRNCSAFLRRQIELINPPVVATLGAVALDALKLIEEHDYQLRDAAARILRWNGRLLVPLYHPSPQVIITVRTLEEQKRDFRSILRAMKFFNTKGQRINESNL
;
A
#
# COMPACT_ATOMS: atom_id res chain seq x y z
N MET A 1 -9.90 -15.97 22.62
CA MET A 1 -11.08 -15.41 21.94
C MET A 1 -11.19 -13.88 22.09
N SER A 2 -10.73 -13.28 23.19
CA SER A 2 -10.77 -11.81 23.43
C SER A 2 -9.92 -10.99 22.46
N ASP A 3 -8.68 -11.40 22.17
CA ASP A 3 -7.72 -10.59 21.39
C ASP A 3 -8.10 -10.41 19.91
N LYS A 4 -8.64 -11.44 19.26
CA LYS A 4 -9.06 -11.34 17.85
C LYS A 4 -10.27 -10.43 17.68
N GLN A 5 -11.21 -10.47 18.62
CA GLN A 5 -12.41 -9.62 18.58
C GLN A 5 -12.04 -8.14 18.81
N SER A 6 -11.14 -7.86 19.76
CA SER A 6 -10.61 -6.51 19.99
C SER A 6 -9.88 -5.94 18.75
N TYR A 7 -9.09 -6.77 18.06
CA TYR A 7 -8.34 -6.39 16.87
C TYR A 7 -9.25 -6.02 15.69
N ASP A 8 -10.23 -6.85 15.41
CA ASP A 8 -11.25 -6.62 14.39
C ASP A 8 -12.05 -5.34 14.65
N GLN A 9 -12.43 -5.10 15.90
CA GLN A 9 -13.14 -3.90 16.30
C GLN A 9 -12.28 -2.63 16.14
N LEU A 10 -11.00 -2.68 16.47
CA LEU A 10 -10.08 -1.56 16.28
C LEU A 10 -9.92 -1.19 14.80
N PHE A 11 -9.86 -2.19 13.91
CA PHE A 11 -9.81 -1.94 12.48
C PHE A 11 -11.12 -1.32 11.95
N ASP A 12 -12.26 -1.84 12.37
CA ASP A 12 -13.57 -1.31 11.95
C ASP A 12 -13.79 0.12 12.47
N GLN A 13 -13.31 0.44 13.68
CA GLN A 13 -13.31 1.80 14.20
C GLN A 13 -12.42 2.71 13.33
N LEU A 14 -11.18 2.30 13.01
CA LEU A 14 -10.28 3.05 12.16
C LEU A 14 -10.88 3.31 10.77
N ALA A 15 -11.53 2.30 10.18
CA ALA A 15 -12.21 2.42 8.90
C ALA A 15 -13.40 3.40 8.97
N GLY A 16 -14.18 3.35 10.06
CA GLY A 16 -15.28 4.29 10.32
C GLY A 16 -14.81 5.73 10.46
N GLU A 17 -13.74 5.97 11.20
CA GLU A 17 -13.11 7.29 11.34
C GLU A 17 -12.61 7.81 9.98
N ALA A 18 -11.96 6.96 9.18
CA ALA A 18 -11.50 7.32 7.84
C ALA A 18 -12.68 7.66 6.91
N ALA A 19 -13.77 6.90 6.97
CA ALA A 19 -14.98 7.14 6.18
C ALA A 19 -15.67 8.47 6.53
N ALA A 20 -15.60 8.90 7.80
CA ALA A 20 -16.14 10.16 8.29
C ALA A 20 -15.20 11.36 8.09
N CYS A 21 -13.96 11.15 7.63
CA CYS A 21 -12.95 12.20 7.51
C CYS A 21 -13.31 13.20 6.40
N ALA A 22 -13.32 14.50 6.74
CA ALA A 22 -13.59 15.61 5.83
C ALA A 22 -12.49 16.69 5.84
N VAL A 23 -11.27 16.35 6.27
CA VAL A 23 -10.16 17.30 6.47
C VAL A 23 -9.66 17.92 5.17
N CYS A 24 -9.66 17.17 4.07
CA CYS A 24 -9.18 17.64 2.77
C CYS A 24 -10.34 18.25 1.97
N GLU A 25 -10.38 19.58 1.85
CA GLU A 25 -11.48 20.31 1.20
C GLU A 25 -11.77 19.78 -0.21
N ARG A 26 -10.75 19.61 -1.04
CA ARG A 26 -10.86 19.09 -2.41
C ARG A 26 -11.48 17.68 -2.49
N MET A 27 -11.43 16.92 -1.41
CA MET A 27 -11.92 15.54 -1.32
C MET A 27 -13.03 15.35 -0.29
N ARG A 28 -13.62 16.43 0.23
CA ARG A 28 -14.65 16.38 1.28
C ARG A 28 -15.85 15.48 0.91
N GLU A 29 -16.23 15.48 -0.36
CA GLU A 29 -17.32 14.65 -0.87
C GLU A 29 -16.86 13.24 -1.33
N ARG A 30 -15.57 12.92 -1.17
CA ARG A 30 -15.01 11.62 -1.51
C ARG A 30 -14.99 10.71 -0.29
N LYS A 31 -15.31 9.46 -0.49
CA LYS A 31 -15.24 8.47 0.59
C LYS A 31 -13.86 7.83 0.64
N ALA A 32 -13.27 7.72 1.80
CA ALA A 32 -12.03 6.98 2.00
C ALA A 32 -12.19 5.51 1.60
N VAL A 33 -11.19 4.95 0.91
CA VAL A 33 -11.14 3.52 0.56
C VAL A 33 -10.35 2.80 1.65
N LEU A 34 -11.05 2.46 2.73
CA LEU A 34 -10.54 1.65 3.84
C LEU A 34 -11.70 0.82 4.40
N SER A 35 -11.60 -0.50 4.29
CA SER A 35 -12.58 -1.47 4.78
C SER A 35 -11.98 -2.87 4.79
N ARG A 36 -12.75 -3.89 5.17
CA ARG A 36 -12.35 -5.31 5.07
C ARG A 36 -12.01 -5.75 3.63
N LEU A 37 -12.46 -5.00 2.62
CA LEU A 37 -12.12 -5.24 1.22
C LEU A 37 -10.67 -4.85 0.86
N ASN A 38 -9.92 -4.25 1.78
CA ASN A 38 -8.50 -3.98 1.63
C ASN A 38 -7.63 -5.25 1.75
N GLY A 39 -8.15 -6.35 2.30
CA GLY A 39 -7.48 -7.65 2.41
C GLY A 39 -7.39 -8.19 3.83
N ALA A 40 -6.47 -9.12 4.06
CA ALA A 40 -6.26 -9.75 5.35
C ALA A 40 -5.80 -8.75 6.41
N LEU A 41 -6.24 -8.92 7.64
CA LEU A 41 -5.74 -8.13 8.78
C LEU A 41 -4.46 -8.71 9.41
N ASN A 42 -4.06 -9.91 9.01
CA ASN A 42 -2.76 -10.52 9.36
C ASN A 42 -2.04 -10.95 8.07
N PRO A 43 -1.66 -9.98 7.21
CA PRO A 43 -1.11 -10.27 5.89
C PRO A 43 0.39 -10.63 5.96
N SER A 44 0.86 -11.38 4.97
CA SER A 44 2.28 -11.61 4.73
C SER A 44 2.99 -10.35 4.22
N VAL A 45 2.27 -9.48 3.48
CA VAL A 45 2.76 -8.22 2.95
C VAL A 45 1.66 -7.18 2.89
N MET A 46 2.00 -5.94 3.24
CA MET A 46 1.13 -4.77 3.08
C MET A 46 1.60 -3.93 1.90
N PHE A 47 0.74 -3.77 0.90
CA PHE A 47 0.99 -2.88 -0.23
C PHE A 47 0.44 -1.48 0.05
N ILE A 48 1.26 -0.46 -0.23
CA ILE A 48 0.88 0.95 -0.09
C ILE A 48 1.04 1.63 -1.44
N ALA A 49 -0.05 2.14 -2.01
CA ALA A 49 -0.05 2.91 -3.25
C ALA A 49 -0.26 4.41 -2.99
N GLU A 50 -0.38 5.21 -4.05
CA GLU A 50 -0.54 6.67 -3.95
C GLU A 50 -1.92 7.07 -3.44
N ALA A 51 -2.97 6.77 -4.19
CA ALA A 51 -4.35 7.14 -3.92
C ALA A 51 -5.33 6.28 -4.76
N PRO A 52 -6.62 6.17 -4.37
CA PRO A 52 -7.62 5.46 -5.17
C PRO A 52 -7.85 6.11 -6.53
N GLY A 53 -7.78 5.33 -7.60
CA GLY A 53 -8.10 5.77 -8.95
C GLY A 53 -9.62 5.86 -9.18
N ARG A 54 -10.08 6.86 -9.95
CA ARG A 54 -11.51 7.16 -10.18
C ARG A 54 -12.31 6.00 -10.78
N ASN A 55 -11.72 5.28 -11.74
CA ASN A 55 -12.36 4.18 -12.44
C ASN A 55 -12.12 2.83 -11.74
N GLY A 56 -11.19 2.80 -10.80
CA GLY A 56 -10.83 1.65 -9.98
C GLY A 56 -11.42 1.74 -8.58
N ALA A 57 -10.54 1.84 -7.60
CA ALA A 57 -10.87 1.74 -6.17
C ALA A 57 -11.86 2.78 -5.66
N ASP A 58 -11.88 4.01 -6.20
CA ASP A 58 -12.88 5.02 -5.81
C ASP A 58 -14.30 4.61 -6.18
N ARG A 59 -14.48 3.90 -7.30
CA ARG A 59 -15.76 3.38 -7.77
C ARG A 59 -16.14 2.04 -7.12
N THR A 60 -15.19 1.11 -7.08
CA THR A 60 -15.45 -0.27 -6.64
C THR A 60 -15.33 -0.47 -5.14
N ARG A 61 -14.71 0.47 -4.43
CA ARG A 61 -14.35 0.40 -3.00
C ARG A 61 -13.34 -0.71 -2.67
N ILE A 62 -12.74 -1.34 -3.68
CA ILE A 62 -11.74 -2.39 -3.56
C ILE A 62 -10.42 -1.85 -4.13
N PRO A 63 -9.32 -1.81 -3.36
CA PRO A 63 -8.02 -1.38 -3.87
C PRO A 63 -7.56 -2.21 -5.07
N PHE A 64 -6.98 -1.54 -6.08
CA PHE A 64 -6.53 -2.17 -7.33
C PHE A 64 -7.59 -3.06 -7.98
N HIS A 65 -8.82 -2.59 -8.10
CA HIS A 65 -9.91 -3.32 -8.73
C HIS A 65 -10.72 -2.41 -9.67
N GLY A 66 -11.11 -2.94 -10.84
CA GLY A 66 -12.02 -2.29 -11.78
C GLY A 66 -11.36 -1.44 -12.85
N ASP A 67 -10.03 -1.30 -12.87
CA ASP A 67 -9.27 -0.58 -13.89
C ASP A 67 -8.05 -1.37 -14.40
N THR A 68 -7.29 -0.79 -15.33
CA THR A 68 -6.12 -1.44 -15.92
C THR A 68 -4.97 -1.61 -14.91
N SER A 69 -4.78 -0.65 -14.00
CA SER A 69 -3.78 -0.78 -12.93
C SER A 69 -4.10 -1.97 -12.02
N GLY A 70 -5.39 -2.19 -11.74
CA GLY A 70 -5.85 -3.36 -10.99
C GLY A 70 -5.55 -4.67 -11.71
N ARG A 71 -5.86 -4.76 -13.03
CA ARG A 71 -5.52 -5.97 -13.81
C ARG A 71 -4.02 -6.25 -13.85
N ASN A 72 -3.20 -5.22 -14.00
CA ASN A 72 -1.75 -5.36 -13.97
C ASN A 72 -1.28 -5.83 -12.60
N PHE A 73 -1.83 -5.28 -11.50
CA PHE A 73 -1.50 -5.69 -10.14
C PHE A 73 -1.85 -7.17 -9.88
N GLU A 74 -3.02 -7.64 -10.33
CA GLU A 74 -3.38 -9.07 -10.26
C GLU A 74 -2.36 -9.96 -11.01
N SER A 75 -1.94 -9.53 -12.22
CA SER A 75 -0.90 -10.26 -12.98
C SER A 75 0.44 -10.30 -12.26
N LEU A 76 0.78 -9.24 -11.51
CA LEU A 76 1.99 -9.18 -10.71
C LEU A 76 1.89 -10.10 -9.48
N LEU A 77 0.78 -10.11 -8.76
CA LEU A 77 0.54 -11.05 -7.65
C LEU A 77 0.61 -12.50 -8.13
N ALA A 78 -0.09 -12.82 -9.22
CA ALA A 78 -0.07 -14.17 -9.79
C ALA A 78 1.34 -14.63 -10.20
N SER A 79 2.23 -13.69 -10.62
CA SER A 79 3.62 -14.03 -11.00
C SER A 79 4.51 -14.44 -9.82
N ILE A 80 4.03 -14.28 -8.59
CA ILE A 80 4.69 -14.65 -7.35
C ILE A 80 3.82 -15.54 -6.46
N ASP A 81 2.76 -16.12 -7.01
CA ASP A 81 1.84 -17.04 -6.34
C ASP A 81 1.21 -16.46 -5.04
N LEU A 82 1.01 -15.13 -4.98
CA LEU A 82 0.29 -14.47 -3.89
C LEU A 82 -1.16 -14.19 -4.29
N THR A 83 -2.05 -14.36 -3.31
CA THR A 83 -3.47 -14.07 -3.44
C THR A 83 -3.88 -12.85 -2.59
N ARG A 84 -5.07 -12.32 -2.83
CA ARG A 84 -5.60 -11.19 -2.04
C ARG A 84 -5.83 -11.54 -0.57
N ASP A 85 -6.06 -12.79 -0.24
CA ASP A 85 -6.29 -13.26 1.13
C ASP A 85 -5.01 -13.29 1.98
N GLU A 86 -3.83 -13.17 1.34
CA GLU A 86 -2.53 -13.17 2.00
C GLU A 86 -1.94 -11.76 2.15
N ILE A 87 -2.60 -10.75 1.57
CA ILE A 87 -2.09 -9.38 1.52
C ILE A 87 -3.08 -8.38 2.10
N PHE A 88 -2.58 -7.18 2.42
CA PHE A 88 -3.38 -5.99 2.69
C PHE A 88 -2.96 -4.86 1.75
N ILE A 89 -3.92 -4.13 1.19
CA ILE A 89 -3.63 -3.06 0.23
C ILE A 89 -4.25 -1.76 0.75
N THR A 90 -3.43 -0.70 0.79
CA THR A 90 -3.89 0.64 1.15
C THR A 90 -3.22 1.71 0.30
N ASN A 91 -3.45 2.97 0.64
CA ASN A 91 -2.89 4.13 -0.06
C ASN A 91 -2.32 5.15 0.92
N ALA A 92 -1.35 5.95 0.45
CA ALA A 92 -0.85 7.12 1.16
C ALA A 92 -1.96 8.15 1.44
N VAL A 93 -2.91 8.28 0.50
CA VAL A 93 -4.14 9.07 0.65
C VAL A 93 -5.34 8.18 0.39
N LEU A 94 -6.26 8.10 1.33
CA LEU A 94 -7.41 7.18 1.27
C LEU A 94 -8.54 7.63 0.35
N CYS A 95 -8.61 8.91 -0.01
CA CYS A 95 -9.60 9.48 -0.92
C CYS A 95 -9.00 9.69 -2.31
N SER A 96 -9.86 9.74 -3.36
CA SER A 96 -9.45 9.93 -4.75
C SER A 96 -9.27 11.41 -5.10
N PRO A 97 -8.04 11.94 -5.26
CA PRO A 97 -7.84 13.30 -5.72
C PRO A 97 -8.28 13.47 -7.18
N ARG A 98 -8.95 14.57 -7.48
CA ARG A 98 -9.46 14.86 -8.83
C ARG A 98 -9.07 16.24 -9.30
N LYS A 99 -8.77 16.36 -10.60
CA LYS A 99 -8.71 17.64 -11.30
C LYS A 99 -10.10 18.24 -11.45
N PRO A 100 -10.24 19.55 -11.74
CA PRO A 100 -11.53 20.14 -12.07
C PRO A 100 -12.25 19.44 -13.24
N SER A 101 -11.50 18.85 -14.17
CA SER A 101 -12.02 18.02 -15.29
C SER A 101 -12.58 16.67 -14.84
N GLY A 102 -12.49 16.30 -13.56
CA GLY A 102 -12.87 15.00 -13.04
C GLY A 102 -11.82 13.89 -13.27
N ALA A 103 -10.71 14.16 -13.97
CA ALA A 103 -9.63 13.19 -14.13
C ALA A 103 -8.88 12.97 -12.81
N ASN A 104 -8.16 11.82 -12.69
CA ASN A 104 -7.27 11.59 -11.57
C ASN A 104 -6.24 12.73 -11.46
N ASP A 105 -5.91 13.09 -10.23
CA ASP A 105 -4.86 14.03 -9.92
C ASP A 105 -3.89 13.42 -8.90
N LYS A 106 -2.71 14.01 -8.77
CA LYS A 106 -1.78 13.66 -7.71
C LYS A 106 -2.26 14.26 -6.39
N PRO A 107 -2.11 13.57 -5.27
CA PRO A 107 -2.38 14.15 -3.96
C PRO A 107 -1.39 15.29 -3.67
N ALA A 108 -1.89 16.38 -3.09
CA ALA A 108 -1.05 17.46 -2.60
C ALA A 108 -0.25 16.99 -1.36
N ARG A 109 0.88 17.64 -1.09
CA ARG A 109 1.69 17.33 0.11
C ARG A 109 0.91 17.48 1.41
N SER A 110 0.00 18.47 1.49
CA SER A 110 -0.90 18.66 2.62
C SER A 110 -1.87 17.50 2.81
N GLU A 111 -2.41 16.94 1.72
CA GLU A 111 -3.32 15.80 1.75
C GLU A 111 -2.63 14.51 2.20
N ILE A 112 -1.38 14.30 1.74
CA ILE A 112 -0.55 13.18 2.21
C ILE A 112 -0.28 13.35 3.72
N ARG A 113 0.06 14.55 4.18
CA ARG A 113 0.28 14.84 5.60
C ARG A 113 -0.99 14.64 6.42
N ASN A 114 -2.13 15.12 5.96
CA ASN A 114 -3.42 14.94 6.64
C ASN A 114 -3.80 13.45 6.78
N CYS A 115 -3.47 12.63 5.77
CA CYS A 115 -3.78 11.21 5.75
C CYS A 115 -2.73 10.34 6.47
N SER A 116 -1.55 10.87 6.80
CA SER A 116 -0.43 10.10 7.35
C SER A 116 -0.75 9.45 8.71
N ALA A 117 -1.61 10.08 9.53
CA ALA A 117 -2.07 9.49 10.79
C ALA A 117 -2.88 8.20 10.58
N PHE A 118 -3.74 8.15 9.53
CA PHE A 118 -4.45 6.93 9.17
C PHE A 118 -3.51 5.86 8.66
N LEU A 119 -2.51 6.23 7.83
CA LEU A 119 -1.53 5.28 7.32
C LEU A 119 -0.68 4.68 8.45
N ARG A 120 -0.20 5.51 9.39
CA ARG A 120 0.53 5.07 10.58
C ARG A 120 -0.29 4.06 11.39
N ARG A 121 -1.53 4.39 11.73
CA ARG A 121 -2.43 3.51 12.51
C ARG A 121 -2.72 2.19 11.80
N GLN A 122 -2.85 2.18 10.47
CA GLN A 122 -2.99 0.95 9.69
C GLN A 122 -1.73 0.08 9.80
N ILE A 123 -0.53 0.66 9.63
CA ILE A 123 0.73 -0.07 9.71
C ILE A 123 0.96 -0.63 11.13
N GLU A 124 0.64 0.15 12.16
CA GLU A 124 0.77 -0.27 13.56
C GLU A 124 -0.23 -1.39 13.90
N LEU A 125 -1.48 -1.22 13.53
CA LEU A 125 -2.54 -2.18 13.80
C LEU A 125 -2.34 -3.48 13.01
N ILE A 126 -2.10 -3.45 11.73
CA ILE A 126 -1.91 -4.62 10.86
C ILE A 126 -0.55 -5.27 11.09
N ASN A 127 0.43 -4.49 11.49
CA ASN A 127 1.79 -4.93 11.84
C ASN A 127 2.41 -5.93 10.84
N PRO A 128 2.41 -5.63 9.53
CA PRO A 128 2.89 -6.55 8.51
C PRO A 128 4.41 -6.76 8.64
N PRO A 129 4.94 -7.96 8.39
CA PRO A 129 6.38 -8.19 8.38
C PRO A 129 7.07 -7.51 7.18
N VAL A 130 6.37 -7.39 6.06
CA VAL A 130 6.85 -6.74 4.84
C VAL A 130 5.91 -5.61 4.43
N VAL A 131 6.46 -4.45 4.12
CA VAL A 131 5.76 -3.33 3.48
C VAL A 131 6.29 -3.19 2.07
N ALA A 132 5.41 -3.16 1.07
CA ALA A 132 5.76 -2.90 -0.32
C ALA A 132 5.11 -1.59 -0.78
N THR A 133 5.90 -0.61 -1.21
CA THR A 133 5.34 0.64 -1.76
C THR A 133 5.24 0.57 -3.28
N LEU A 134 4.16 1.09 -3.84
CA LEU A 134 3.90 1.14 -5.28
C LEU A 134 3.97 2.59 -5.78
N GLY A 135 5.15 3.00 -6.22
CA GLY A 135 5.43 4.34 -6.71
C GLY A 135 6.11 5.26 -5.69
N ALA A 136 6.68 6.37 -6.19
CA ALA A 136 7.47 7.30 -5.38
C ALA A 136 6.64 8.01 -4.30
N VAL A 137 5.39 8.37 -4.59
CA VAL A 137 4.52 9.07 -3.62
C VAL A 137 4.25 8.19 -2.39
N ALA A 138 4.01 6.89 -2.59
CA ALA A 138 3.82 5.96 -1.49
C ALA A 138 5.09 5.79 -0.66
N LEU A 139 6.26 5.69 -1.30
CA LEU A 139 7.55 5.62 -0.63
C LEU A 139 7.82 6.90 0.18
N ASP A 140 7.61 8.07 -0.42
CA ASP A 140 7.82 9.36 0.26
C ASP A 140 6.84 9.59 1.42
N ALA A 141 5.62 9.06 1.34
CA ALA A 141 4.64 9.18 2.42
C ALA A 141 5.11 8.48 3.71
N LEU A 142 5.91 7.42 3.59
CA LEU A 142 6.49 6.70 4.73
C LEU A 142 7.44 7.56 5.57
N LYS A 143 8.07 8.61 4.99
CA LYS A 143 8.92 9.59 5.70
C LYS A 143 8.16 10.33 6.80
N LEU A 144 6.84 10.46 6.69
CA LEU A 144 5.98 11.07 7.71
C LEU A 144 5.72 10.15 8.91
N ILE A 145 6.10 8.88 8.81
CA ILE A 145 5.97 7.87 9.88
C ILE A 145 7.32 7.63 10.54
N GLU A 146 8.32 7.29 9.74
CA GLU A 146 9.72 7.18 10.15
C GLU A 146 10.61 7.64 9.00
N GLU A 147 11.53 8.57 9.30
CA GLU A 147 12.40 9.21 8.31
C GLU A 147 13.30 8.21 7.59
N HIS A 148 13.52 8.43 6.29
CA HIS A 148 14.44 7.67 5.47
C HIS A 148 14.85 8.47 4.21
N ASP A 149 16.00 8.12 3.61
CA ASP A 149 16.54 8.78 2.42
C ASP A 149 16.33 7.99 1.12
N TYR A 150 15.51 6.94 1.16
CA TYR A 150 15.28 6.08 0.00
C TYR A 150 14.61 6.84 -1.15
N GLN A 151 15.20 6.71 -2.35
CA GLN A 151 14.62 7.20 -3.60
C GLN A 151 14.20 6.03 -4.45
N LEU A 152 12.98 6.05 -5.03
CA LEU A 152 12.46 4.92 -5.78
C LEU A 152 13.41 4.45 -6.89
N ARG A 153 14.05 5.39 -7.60
CA ARG A 153 14.98 5.09 -8.69
C ARG A 153 16.12 4.15 -8.24
N ASP A 154 16.64 4.37 -7.05
CA ASP A 154 17.83 3.69 -6.54
C ASP A 154 17.46 2.50 -5.62
N ALA A 155 16.23 2.50 -5.10
CA ALA A 155 15.71 1.55 -4.13
C ALA A 155 14.77 0.49 -4.73
N ALA A 156 14.38 0.63 -6.00
CA ALA A 156 13.40 -0.28 -6.61
C ALA A 156 13.84 -1.75 -6.53
N ALA A 157 12.94 -2.62 -6.06
CA ALA A 157 13.14 -4.05 -5.86
C ALA A 157 14.27 -4.44 -4.88
N ARG A 158 14.81 -3.49 -4.11
CA ARG A 158 15.72 -3.77 -3.01
C ARG A 158 14.93 -4.10 -1.75
N ILE A 159 15.50 -4.97 -0.90
CA ILE A 159 14.97 -5.26 0.44
C ILE A 159 15.69 -4.33 1.41
N LEU A 160 14.95 -3.46 2.05
CA LEU A 160 15.45 -2.41 2.93
C LEU A 160 14.86 -2.58 4.34
N ARG A 161 15.46 -1.94 5.35
CA ARG A 161 14.91 -1.88 6.70
C ARG A 161 14.19 -0.56 6.90
N TRP A 162 12.99 -0.61 7.47
CA TRP A 162 12.23 0.58 7.79
C TRP A 162 11.19 0.26 8.89
N ASN A 163 11.12 1.07 9.91
CA ASN A 163 10.11 1.00 10.99
C ASN A 163 9.97 -0.41 11.59
N GLY A 164 11.11 -1.04 11.85
CA GLY A 164 11.16 -2.40 12.38
C GLY A 164 10.71 -3.52 11.43
N ARG A 165 10.46 -3.21 10.15
CA ARG A 165 9.94 -4.09 9.09
C ARG A 165 10.90 -4.16 7.92
N LEU A 166 10.64 -5.07 6.96
CA LEU A 166 11.27 -5.01 5.65
C LEU A 166 10.43 -4.15 4.72
N LEU A 167 11.10 -3.29 3.97
CA LEU A 167 10.51 -2.40 2.97
C LEU A 167 11.00 -2.80 1.58
N VAL A 168 10.07 -2.94 0.63
CA VAL A 168 10.34 -3.23 -0.78
C VAL A 168 9.69 -2.14 -1.64
N PRO A 169 10.44 -1.11 -2.06
CA PRO A 169 9.93 -0.13 -3.01
C PRO A 169 9.77 -0.72 -4.41
N LEU A 170 8.64 -0.49 -5.06
CA LEU A 170 8.30 -1.00 -6.38
C LEU A 170 7.70 0.11 -7.25
N TYR A 171 7.81 -0.03 -8.56
CA TYR A 171 7.12 0.86 -9.48
C TYR A 171 5.60 0.60 -9.50
N HIS A 172 4.82 1.67 -9.70
CA HIS A 172 3.36 1.56 -9.75
C HIS A 172 2.91 0.82 -11.03
N PRO A 173 1.95 -0.12 -10.97
CA PRO A 173 1.52 -0.93 -12.12
C PRO A 173 0.55 -0.19 -13.06
N SER A 174 0.63 1.15 -13.16
CA SER A 174 -0.19 1.91 -14.09
C SER A 174 0.27 1.73 -15.53
N PRO A 175 -0.65 1.80 -16.52
CA PRO A 175 -0.29 1.70 -17.94
C PRO A 175 0.80 2.68 -18.35
N GLN A 176 0.76 3.91 -17.83
CA GLN A 176 1.79 4.91 -18.15
C GLN A 176 3.17 4.46 -17.68
N VAL A 177 3.32 3.99 -16.45
CA VAL A 177 4.60 3.52 -15.91
C VAL A 177 5.10 2.29 -16.70
N ILE A 178 4.20 1.37 -17.04
CA ILE A 178 4.54 0.16 -17.81
C ILE A 178 5.09 0.50 -19.19
N ILE A 179 4.54 1.53 -19.84
CA ILE A 179 4.96 1.93 -21.19
C ILE A 179 6.24 2.78 -21.14
N THR A 180 6.42 3.63 -20.13
CA THR A 180 7.46 4.67 -20.18
C THR A 180 8.65 4.44 -19.26
N VAL A 181 8.51 3.63 -18.21
CA VAL A 181 9.52 3.52 -17.14
C VAL A 181 9.96 2.09 -16.87
N ARG A 182 9.00 1.16 -16.68
CA ARG A 182 9.28 -0.19 -16.22
C ARG A 182 8.22 -1.16 -16.76
N THR A 183 8.58 -1.96 -17.74
CA THR A 183 7.66 -2.90 -18.39
C THR A 183 7.03 -3.88 -17.40
N LEU A 184 5.89 -4.48 -17.75
CA LEU A 184 5.21 -5.44 -16.89
C LEU A 184 6.11 -6.64 -16.54
N GLU A 185 6.89 -7.13 -17.51
CA GLU A 185 7.82 -8.25 -17.29
C GLU A 185 8.96 -7.88 -16.34
N GLU A 186 9.44 -6.65 -16.39
CA GLU A 186 10.40 -6.15 -15.41
C GLU A 186 9.77 -6.03 -14.02
N GLN A 187 8.54 -5.53 -13.93
CA GLN A 187 7.82 -5.45 -12.66
C GLN A 187 7.55 -6.86 -12.07
N LYS A 188 7.25 -7.87 -12.88
CA LYS A 188 7.17 -9.28 -12.42
C LYS A 188 8.49 -9.77 -11.82
N ARG A 189 9.62 -9.41 -12.44
CA ARG A 189 10.95 -9.73 -11.85
C ARG A 189 11.17 -9.01 -10.53
N ASP A 190 10.75 -7.74 -10.43
CA ASP A 190 10.87 -6.92 -9.23
C ASP A 190 10.01 -7.47 -8.08
N PHE A 191 8.80 -7.96 -8.36
CA PHE A 191 7.91 -8.56 -7.38
C PHE A 191 8.50 -9.80 -6.68
N ARG A 192 9.44 -10.52 -7.32
CA ARG A 192 10.16 -11.61 -6.67
C ARG A 192 10.96 -11.17 -5.43
N SER A 193 11.26 -9.87 -5.31
CA SER A 193 11.90 -9.33 -4.09
C SER A 193 10.99 -9.42 -2.87
N ILE A 194 9.66 -9.38 -3.05
CA ILE A 194 8.68 -9.62 -1.98
C ILE A 194 8.84 -11.03 -1.42
N LEU A 195 8.90 -12.06 -2.29
CA LEU A 195 9.11 -13.45 -1.85
C LEU A 195 10.43 -13.61 -1.10
N ARG A 196 11.48 -12.92 -1.55
CA ARG A 196 12.77 -12.94 -0.83
C ARG A 196 12.63 -12.26 0.53
N ALA A 197 11.95 -11.12 0.62
CA ALA A 197 11.70 -10.42 1.88
C ALA A 197 10.89 -11.29 2.85
N MET A 198 9.83 -11.97 2.39
CA MET A 198 9.00 -12.84 3.21
C MET A 198 9.79 -14.03 3.81
N LYS A 199 10.79 -14.54 3.10
CA LYS A 199 11.67 -15.63 3.60
C LYS A 199 12.54 -15.21 4.79
N PHE A 200 12.79 -13.91 5.03
CA PHE A 200 13.49 -13.42 6.20
C PHE A 200 12.62 -13.47 7.49
N PHE A 201 11.33 -13.76 7.34
CA PHE A 201 10.45 -14.05 8.47
C PHE A 201 10.06 -15.52 8.38
N ASN A 202 10.41 -16.29 9.41
CA ASN A 202 10.00 -17.69 9.48
C ASN A 202 8.48 -17.77 9.72
N THR A 203 7.90 -18.94 9.46
CA THR A 203 6.47 -19.25 9.64
C THR A 203 5.93 -19.01 11.07
N LYS A 204 6.79 -18.65 12.03
CA LYS A 204 6.45 -18.33 13.44
C LYS A 204 6.60 -16.86 13.77
N GLY A 205 6.81 -15.96 12.78
CA GLY A 205 6.97 -14.53 13.00
C GLY A 205 8.26 -14.12 13.72
N GLN A 206 9.23 -15.01 13.86
CA GLN A 206 10.54 -14.70 14.44
C GLN A 206 11.50 -14.24 13.34
N ARG A 207 12.21 -13.13 13.57
CA ARG A 207 13.26 -12.64 12.66
C ARG A 207 14.39 -13.66 12.58
N ILE A 208 14.82 -14.00 11.37
CA ILE A 208 16.06 -14.74 11.15
C ILE A 208 17.24 -13.81 11.47
N ASN A 209 18.23 -14.33 12.22
CA ASN A 209 19.38 -13.56 12.71
C ASN A 209 20.13 -12.78 11.62
N GLU A 210 20.75 -11.66 12.02
CA GLU A 210 21.32 -10.58 11.22
C GLU A 210 22.52 -10.92 10.31
N SER A 211 23.02 -12.14 10.32
CA SER A 211 24.28 -12.53 9.68
C SER A 211 24.17 -12.91 8.20
N ASN A 212 22.99 -12.82 7.56
CA ASN A 212 22.75 -13.28 6.18
C ASN A 212 22.15 -12.20 5.25
N LEU A 213 22.43 -10.90 5.52
CA LEU A 213 22.10 -9.81 4.59
C LEU A 213 23.34 -9.28 3.89
#